data_7c50314cb1615f16c9eb80a54d1dd497
#
_entry.id   7c50314cb1615f16c9eb80a54d1dd497
#
_cell.length_a   1.000
_cell.length_b   1.000
_cell.length_c   1.000
_cell.angle_alpha   90.00
_cell.angle_beta   90.00
_cell.angle_gamma   90.00
#
_symmetry.space_group_name_H-M   'P 1'
#
loop_
_entity.id
_entity.type
_entity.pdbx_description
1 polymer ?
#
loop_
_entity_poly.entity_id
_entity_poly.type
_entity_poly.pdbx_seq_one_letter_code
_entity_poly.pdbx_strand_id
1 'polypeptide(L)'
;ARALSFAGVEYEILKHDLTAEQIAVYDTYADAWAIIHQNLEEALELTGVVDEIDGTTLNSGAKVAARSRFESTKQRFFNQLLLSMKLPTLIAAINHHLDRDEVVAVQLVSTAESILDRRLDSLSPEERAELDLDLSPLDAVIEYLERAFPTQQMQVFVDDTGTQRSAPMFDEEGRPVHNETAIARRGEMIEHLCAMPPIKPALDGIIEHYGPEKV
;
A
#
# COMPACT_ATOMS: atom_id res chain seq x y z
N ALA A 1 -14.77 36.49 7.89
CA ALA A 1 -13.82 35.83 6.97
C ALA A 1 -13.65 36.76 5.77
N ARG A 2 -12.44 37.33 5.55
CA ARG A 2 -12.11 38.05 4.33
C ARG A 2 -11.86 37.00 3.25
N ALA A 3 -12.67 37.00 2.20
CA ALA A 3 -12.35 36.28 0.98
C ALA A 3 -11.05 36.87 0.42
N LEU A 4 -9.98 36.08 0.38
CA LEU A 4 -8.76 36.43 -0.33
C LEU A 4 -9.10 36.48 -1.82
N SER A 5 -8.93 37.64 -2.44
CA SER A 5 -9.04 37.78 -3.89
C SER A 5 -7.79 37.14 -4.51
N PHE A 6 -7.96 36.08 -5.30
CA PHE A 6 -6.88 35.41 -6.06
C PHE A 6 -6.70 36.04 -7.46
N ALA A 7 -6.98 37.35 -7.61
CA ALA A 7 -6.72 38.05 -8.85
C ALA A 7 -5.19 38.03 -9.12
N GLY A 8 -4.79 37.40 -10.24
CA GLY A 8 -3.39 37.26 -10.63
C GLY A 8 -2.78 35.89 -10.39
N VAL A 9 -3.58 34.87 -9.98
CA VAL A 9 -3.13 33.48 -9.93
C VAL A 9 -3.37 32.82 -11.29
N GLU A 10 -2.29 32.32 -11.88
CA GLU A 10 -2.35 31.52 -13.10
C GLU A 10 -2.28 30.03 -12.71
N TYR A 11 -3.07 29.20 -13.38
CA TYR A 11 -3.09 27.76 -13.20
C TYR A 11 -2.53 27.07 -14.44
N GLU A 12 -1.51 26.25 -14.26
CA GLU A 12 -0.95 25.42 -15.30
C GLU A 12 -1.10 23.93 -14.90
N ILE A 13 -1.47 23.10 -15.87
CA ILE A 13 -1.52 21.65 -15.70
C ILE A 13 -0.32 21.05 -16.40
N LEU A 14 0.64 20.58 -15.60
CA LEU A 14 1.78 19.82 -16.11
C LEU A 14 1.36 18.39 -16.42
N LYS A 15 1.46 18.01 -17.69
CA LYS A 15 1.23 16.64 -18.14
C LYS A 15 2.54 15.88 -18.15
N HIS A 16 2.49 14.65 -17.65
CA HIS A 16 3.58 13.69 -17.73
C HIS A 16 3.10 12.49 -18.56
N ASP A 17 3.76 12.24 -19.68
CA ASP A 17 3.55 11.04 -20.47
C ASP A 17 4.53 9.98 -20.00
N LEU A 18 4.02 8.80 -19.64
CA LEU A 18 4.86 7.70 -19.17
C LEU A 18 5.81 7.21 -20.27
N THR A 19 7.07 7.00 -19.94
CA THR A 19 8.02 6.37 -20.86
C THR A 19 7.74 4.87 -20.99
N ALA A 20 8.29 4.23 -22.02
CA ALA A 20 8.14 2.79 -22.23
C ALA A 20 8.67 1.98 -21.02
N GLU A 21 9.77 2.45 -20.40
CA GLU A 21 10.32 1.82 -19.18
C GLU A 21 9.39 2.00 -17.98
N GLN A 22 8.80 3.17 -17.82
CA GLN A 22 7.82 3.41 -16.75
C GLN A 22 6.56 2.57 -16.93
N ILE A 23 6.09 2.41 -18.16
CA ILE A 23 4.96 1.51 -18.48
C ILE A 23 5.32 0.07 -18.11
N ALA A 24 6.50 -0.42 -18.49
CA ALA A 24 6.94 -1.78 -18.16
C ALA A 24 7.02 -2.01 -16.65
N VAL A 25 7.51 -1.04 -15.87
CA VAL A 25 7.52 -1.10 -14.40
C VAL A 25 6.10 -1.12 -13.86
N TYR A 26 5.22 -0.23 -14.36
CA TYR A 26 3.81 -0.20 -13.95
C TYR A 26 3.11 -1.55 -14.18
N ASP A 27 3.28 -2.13 -15.39
CA ASP A 27 2.67 -3.41 -15.76
C ASP A 27 3.20 -4.56 -14.87
N THR A 28 4.50 -4.57 -14.57
CA THR A 28 5.09 -5.57 -13.66
C THR A 28 4.42 -5.54 -12.28
N TYR A 29 4.18 -4.35 -11.73
CA TYR A 29 3.49 -4.21 -10.46
C TYR A 29 1.98 -4.49 -10.57
N ALA A 30 1.35 -4.17 -11.70
CA ALA A 30 -0.05 -4.52 -11.94
C ALA A 30 -0.26 -6.05 -11.95
N ASP A 31 0.65 -6.79 -12.57
CA ASP A 31 0.65 -8.26 -12.57
C ASP A 31 0.85 -8.83 -11.15
N ALA A 32 1.78 -8.25 -10.36
CA ALA A 32 1.96 -8.67 -8.97
C ALA A 32 0.69 -8.43 -8.13
N TRP A 33 0.01 -7.30 -8.33
CA TRP A 33 -1.27 -7.03 -7.65
C TRP A 33 -2.40 -7.95 -8.10
N ALA A 34 -2.41 -8.40 -9.36
CA ALA A 34 -3.34 -9.42 -9.84
C ALA A 34 -3.11 -10.77 -9.14
N ILE A 35 -1.85 -11.16 -8.95
CA ILE A 35 -1.47 -12.36 -8.19
C ILE A 35 -1.90 -12.23 -6.72
N ILE A 36 -1.66 -11.10 -6.07
CA ILE A 36 -2.09 -10.87 -4.68
C ILE A 36 -3.61 -10.95 -4.57
N HIS A 37 -4.35 -10.40 -5.52
CA HIS A 37 -5.81 -10.47 -5.54
C HIS A 37 -6.32 -11.90 -5.67
N GLN A 38 -5.75 -12.68 -6.59
CA GLN A 38 -6.11 -14.10 -6.74
C GLN A 38 -5.84 -14.87 -5.45
N ASN A 39 -4.67 -14.72 -4.86
CA ASN A 39 -4.33 -15.37 -3.60
C ASN A 39 -5.21 -14.90 -2.43
N LEU A 40 -5.67 -13.65 -2.43
CA LEU A 40 -6.63 -13.15 -1.44
C LEU A 40 -7.97 -13.91 -1.53
N GLU A 41 -8.52 -14.07 -2.74
CA GLU A 41 -9.80 -14.79 -2.93
C GLU A 41 -9.65 -16.26 -2.52
N GLU A 42 -8.57 -16.93 -2.94
CA GLU A 42 -8.28 -18.30 -2.52
C GLU A 42 -8.04 -18.44 -1.01
N ALA A 43 -7.39 -17.45 -0.37
CA ALA A 43 -7.20 -17.46 1.08
C ALA A 43 -8.52 -17.29 1.85
N LEU A 44 -9.49 -16.54 1.32
CA LEU A 44 -10.83 -16.43 1.91
C LEU A 44 -11.59 -17.77 1.87
N GLU A 45 -11.38 -18.59 0.86
CA GLU A 45 -11.92 -19.95 0.77
C GLU A 45 -11.18 -20.89 1.73
N LEU A 46 -9.84 -20.97 1.65
CA LEU A 46 -8.99 -21.80 2.50
C LEU A 46 -9.21 -21.58 3.99
N THR A 47 -9.48 -20.33 4.38
CA THR A 47 -9.71 -19.97 5.78
C THR A 47 -11.16 -20.16 6.24
N GLY A 48 -12.08 -20.49 5.35
CA GLY A 48 -13.51 -20.68 5.67
C GLY A 48 -14.28 -19.36 5.88
N VAL A 49 -13.82 -18.27 5.32
CA VAL A 49 -14.58 -17.00 5.21
C VAL A 49 -15.65 -17.13 4.11
N VAL A 50 -15.30 -17.87 3.06
CA VAL A 50 -16.14 -18.25 1.93
C VAL A 50 -16.18 -19.77 1.88
N ASP A 51 -17.33 -20.36 1.53
CA ASP A 51 -17.46 -21.79 1.32
C ASP A 51 -16.73 -22.20 0.04
N GLU A 52 -15.84 -23.20 0.14
CA GLU A 52 -15.04 -23.69 -0.97
C GLU A 52 -15.87 -24.42 -2.05
N ILE A 53 -17.03 -24.96 -1.69
CA ILE A 53 -17.84 -25.79 -2.59
C ILE A 53 -18.76 -24.94 -3.45
N ASP A 54 -19.49 -24.01 -2.85
CA ASP A 54 -20.53 -23.24 -3.54
C ASP A 54 -20.28 -21.72 -3.58
N GLY A 55 -19.17 -21.24 -2.98
CA GLY A 55 -18.80 -19.84 -2.95
C GLY A 55 -19.66 -18.97 -2.02
N THR A 56 -20.49 -19.58 -1.18
CA THR A 56 -21.33 -18.84 -0.22
C THR A 56 -20.46 -18.09 0.79
N THR A 57 -20.79 -16.83 1.05
CA THR A 57 -20.07 -16.04 2.05
C THR A 57 -20.54 -16.42 3.46
N LEU A 58 -19.66 -17.07 4.22
CA LEU A 58 -19.90 -17.53 5.59
C LEU A 58 -19.62 -16.45 6.63
N ASN A 59 -18.67 -15.55 6.34
CA ASN A 59 -18.36 -14.39 7.18
C ASN A 59 -18.25 -13.11 6.33
N SER A 60 -19.36 -12.39 6.18
CA SER A 60 -19.41 -11.18 5.37
C SER A 60 -18.54 -10.05 5.92
N GLY A 61 -18.44 -9.92 7.24
CA GLY A 61 -17.61 -8.91 7.89
C GLY A 61 -16.11 -9.10 7.59
N ALA A 62 -15.63 -10.34 7.72
CA ALA A 62 -14.23 -10.68 7.41
C ALA A 62 -13.91 -10.48 5.91
N LYS A 63 -14.82 -10.91 5.01
CA LYS A 63 -14.67 -10.74 3.56
C LYS A 63 -14.57 -9.26 3.18
N VAL A 64 -15.50 -8.44 3.65
CA VAL A 64 -15.52 -6.99 3.36
C VAL A 64 -14.27 -6.32 3.92
N ALA A 65 -13.87 -6.64 5.15
CA ALA A 65 -12.67 -6.08 5.76
C ALA A 65 -11.40 -6.43 4.98
N ALA A 66 -11.23 -7.69 4.57
CA ALA A 66 -10.08 -8.14 3.79
C ALA A 66 -9.99 -7.43 2.43
N ARG A 67 -11.09 -7.39 1.67
CA ARG A 67 -11.16 -6.71 0.37
C ARG A 67 -10.95 -5.20 0.49
N SER A 68 -11.53 -4.54 1.50
CA SER A 68 -11.36 -3.10 1.71
C SER A 68 -9.90 -2.74 2.02
N ARG A 69 -9.22 -3.54 2.85
CA ARG A 69 -7.79 -3.34 3.15
C ARG A 69 -6.93 -3.54 1.90
N PHE A 70 -7.20 -4.59 1.11
CA PHE A 70 -6.52 -4.83 -0.16
C PHE A 70 -6.67 -3.64 -1.11
N GLU A 71 -7.90 -3.18 -1.38
CA GLU A 71 -8.16 -2.07 -2.29
C GLU A 71 -7.51 -0.76 -1.82
N SER A 72 -7.58 -0.47 -0.52
CA SER A 72 -6.98 0.74 0.05
C SER A 72 -5.45 0.73 -0.07
N THR A 73 -4.81 -0.43 0.12
CA THR A 73 -3.35 -0.57 -0.01
C THR A 73 -2.93 -0.49 -1.47
N LYS A 74 -3.67 -1.14 -2.37
CA LYS A 74 -3.45 -1.07 -3.82
C LYS A 74 -3.52 0.37 -4.34
N GLN A 75 -4.56 1.11 -3.97
CA GLN A 75 -4.70 2.51 -4.37
C GLN A 75 -3.56 3.39 -3.88
N ARG A 76 -3.15 3.23 -2.61
CA ARG A 76 -2.01 3.98 -2.06
C ARG A 76 -0.72 3.65 -2.79
N PHE A 77 -0.45 2.37 -3.04
CA PHE A 77 0.72 1.93 -3.77
C PHE A 77 0.80 2.56 -5.16
N PHE A 78 -0.25 2.42 -5.98
CA PHE A 78 -0.25 2.98 -7.33
C PHE A 78 -0.19 4.51 -7.34
N ASN A 79 -0.79 5.19 -6.38
CA ASN A 79 -0.65 6.64 -6.23
C ASN A 79 0.80 7.04 -5.98
N GLN A 80 1.52 6.33 -5.10
CA GLN A 80 2.94 6.59 -4.83
C GLN A 80 3.83 6.24 -6.02
N LEU A 81 3.58 5.10 -6.69
CA LEU A 81 4.28 4.71 -7.90
C LEU A 81 4.15 5.77 -9.01
N LEU A 82 2.92 6.21 -9.30
CA LEU A 82 2.67 7.23 -10.31
C LEU A 82 3.25 8.60 -9.92
N LEU A 83 3.26 8.93 -8.63
CA LEU A 83 3.90 10.15 -8.13
C LEU A 83 5.41 10.12 -8.39
N SER A 84 6.07 8.99 -8.08
CA SER A 84 7.48 8.79 -8.36
C SER A 84 7.81 8.85 -9.85
N MET A 85 6.95 8.28 -10.70
CA MET A 85 7.11 8.34 -12.16
C MET A 85 7.00 9.75 -12.73
N LYS A 86 6.26 10.66 -12.07
CA LYS A 86 6.11 12.07 -12.49
C LYS A 86 7.29 12.95 -12.08
N LEU A 87 8.19 12.45 -11.24
CA LEU A 87 9.30 13.23 -10.68
C LEU A 87 10.15 13.95 -11.73
N PRO A 88 10.55 13.35 -12.87
CA PRO A 88 11.36 14.04 -13.87
C PRO A 88 10.69 15.31 -14.43
N THR A 89 9.37 15.25 -14.69
CA THR A 89 8.60 16.41 -15.16
C THR A 89 8.47 17.47 -14.07
N LEU A 90 8.26 17.06 -12.81
CA LEU A 90 8.19 17.96 -11.67
C LEU A 90 9.53 18.69 -11.48
N ILE A 91 10.65 17.98 -11.49
CA ILE A 91 12.00 18.56 -11.37
C ILE A 91 12.27 19.57 -12.49
N ALA A 92 11.91 19.25 -13.72
CA ALA A 92 12.06 20.18 -14.84
C ALA A 92 11.24 21.46 -14.64
N ALA A 93 10.00 21.36 -14.14
CA ALA A 93 9.17 22.52 -13.83
C ALA A 93 9.75 23.35 -12.65
N ILE A 94 10.21 22.69 -11.59
CA ILE A 94 10.85 23.38 -10.46
C ILE A 94 12.08 24.16 -10.94
N ASN A 95 12.97 23.53 -11.72
CA ASN A 95 14.16 24.19 -12.26
C ASN A 95 13.79 25.39 -13.13
N HIS A 96 12.75 25.28 -13.98
CA HIS A 96 12.29 26.39 -14.81
C HIS A 96 11.87 27.62 -13.97
N HIS A 97 11.25 27.42 -12.81
CA HIS A 97 10.88 28.52 -11.90
C HIS A 97 12.08 29.05 -11.13
N LEU A 98 12.97 28.18 -10.64
CA LEU A 98 14.19 28.59 -9.93
C LEU A 98 15.15 29.40 -10.81
N ASP A 99 15.27 29.06 -12.11
CA ASP A 99 16.06 29.83 -13.10
C ASP A 99 15.54 31.26 -13.31
N ARG A 100 14.32 31.55 -12.88
CA ARG A 100 13.68 32.87 -12.93
C ARG A 100 13.67 33.58 -11.57
N ASP A 101 14.47 33.09 -10.61
CA ASP A 101 14.51 33.60 -9.23
C ASP A 101 13.15 33.52 -8.50
N GLU A 102 12.30 32.57 -8.89
CA GLU A 102 11.01 32.32 -8.25
C GLU A 102 11.15 31.29 -7.11
N VAL A 103 10.33 31.44 -6.07
CA VAL A 103 10.27 30.48 -4.95
C VAL A 103 9.25 29.40 -5.29
N VAL A 104 9.61 28.15 -5.11
CA VAL A 104 8.77 27.00 -5.39
C VAL A 104 8.38 26.31 -4.09
N ALA A 105 7.07 26.09 -3.87
CA ALA A 105 6.55 25.25 -2.82
C ALA A 105 5.92 23.99 -3.43
N VAL A 106 6.39 22.81 -3.04
CA VAL A 106 5.91 21.53 -3.53
C VAL A 106 5.01 20.89 -2.48
N GLN A 107 3.76 20.59 -2.86
CA GLN A 107 2.85 19.83 -2.02
C GLN A 107 2.67 18.43 -2.61
N LEU A 108 3.08 17.41 -1.88
CA LEU A 108 2.86 16.00 -2.24
C LEU A 108 1.52 15.52 -1.66
N VAL A 109 0.72 14.82 -2.47
CA VAL A 109 -0.61 14.31 -2.08
C VAL A 109 -0.50 13.15 -1.09
N SER A 110 0.61 12.43 -1.10
CA SER A 110 0.89 11.32 -0.18
C SER A 110 2.36 11.34 0.18
N THR A 111 2.63 11.54 1.46
CA THR A 111 3.94 11.28 2.05
C THR A 111 3.87 9.93 2.76
N ALA A 112 4.98 9.22 2.86
CA ALA A 112 5.10 8.01 3.68
C ALA A 112 4.96 8.31 5.19
N GLU A 113 4.82 9.59 5.57
CA GLU A 113 4.78 10.13 6.92
C GLU A 113 3.80 9.41 7.86
N SER A 114 2.58 9.13 7.41
CA SER A 114 1.58 8.42 8.24
C SER A 114 1.91 6.93 8.47
N ILE A 115 2.72 6.32 7.61
CA ILE A 115 3.23 4.96 7.78
C ILE A 115 4.45 5.02 8.70
N LEU A 116 5.29 6.03 8.50
CA LEU A 116 6.45 6.32 9.31
C LEU A 116 6.07 6.60 10.77
N ASP A 117 5.08 7.47 11.03
CA ASP A 117 4.61 7.78 12.37
C ASP A 117 4.15 6.53 13.11
N ARG A 118 3.35 5.67 12.45
CA ARG A 118 2.89 4.41 13.04
C ARG A 118 4.04 3.43 13.33
N ARG A 119 5.06 3.40 12.47
CA ARG A 119 6.23 2.54 12.66
C ARG A 119 7.11 3.08 13.78
N LEU A 120 7.31 4.39 13.84
CA LEU A 120 8.03 5.05 14.93
C LEU A 120 7.34 4.84 16.28
N ASP A 121 6.01 4.91 16.34
CA ASP A 121 5.24 4.68 17.57
C ASP A 121 5.35 3.24 18.09
N SER A 122 5.69 2.28 17.23
CA SER A 122 5.86 0.87 17.59
C SER A 122 7.29 0.49 17.98
N LEU A 123 8.27 1.41 17.88
CA LEU A 123 9.69 1.15 18.10
C LEU A 123 10.22 1.83 19.37
N SER A 124 11.20 1.20 20.02
CA SER A 124 11.97 1.81 21.10
C SER A 124 12.84 2.97 20.62
N PRO A 125 13.32 3.87 21.50
CA PRO A 125 14.22 4.96 21.13
C PRO A 125 15.51 4.49 20.45
N GLU A 126 16.05 3.34 20.83
CA GLU A 126 17.25 2.75 20.26
C GLU A 126 17.00 2.25 18.84
N GLU A 127 15.89 1.53 18.63
CA GLU A 127 15.47 1.05 17.29
C GLU A 127 15.14 2.19 16.35
N ARG A 128 14.59 3.32 16.85
CA ARG A 128 14.34 4.53 16.04
C ARG A 128 15.63 5.17 15.53
N ALA A 129 16.72 5.11 16.31
CA ALA A 129 18.01 5.69 15.93
C ALA A 129 18.75 4.89 14.85
N GLU A 130 18.45 3.59 14.72
CA GLU A 130 19.02 2.68 13.73
C GLU A 130 18.12 2.50 12.49
N LEU A 131 16.93 3.10 12.50
CA LEU A 131 15.96 2.94 11.42
C LEU A 131 16.42 3.71 10.17
N ASP A 132 16.69 2.96 9.11
CA ASP A 132 16.83 3.50 7.76
C ASP A 132 15.41 3.85 7.25
N LEU A 133 15.13 5.15 7.12
CA LEU A 133 13.77 5.69 6.99
C LEU A 133 13.19 5.63 5.57
N ASP A 134 13.83 4.90 4.66
CA ASP A 134 13.37 4.69 3.29
C ASP A 134 12.17 3.74 3.24
N LEU A 135 11.00 4.22 3.71
CA LEU A 135 9.74 3.49 3.51
C LEU A 135 9.33 3.57 2.04
N SER A 136 9.74 2.58 1.28
CA SER A 136 9.32 2.45 -0.11
C SER A 136 7.83 2.11 -0.21
N PRO A 137 7.16 2.43 -1.33
CA PRO A 137 5.79 1.95 -1.59
C PRO A 137 5.64 0.44 -1.44
N LEU A 138 6.71 -0.32 -1.68
CA LEU A 138 6.77 -1.76 -1.56
C LEU A 138 6.66 -2.23 -0.10
N ASP A 139 7.26 -1.51 0.85
CA ASP A 139 7.16 -1.84 2.29
C ASP A 139 5.71 -1.82 2.78
N ALA A 140 4.90 -0.90 2.26
CA ALA A 140 3.48 -0.84 2.59
C ALA A 140 2.69 -2.07 2.08
N VAL A 141 3.10 -2.67 0.96
CA VAL A 141 2.50 -3.91 0.42
C VAL A 141 2.94 -5.10 1.27
N ILE A 142 4.21 -5.18 1.63
CA ILE A 142 4.76 -6.23 2.51
C ILE A 142 4.06 -6.16 3.87
N GLU A 143 3.94 -4.98 4.48
CA GLU A 143 3.21 -4.80 5.75
C GLU A 143 1.74 -5.24 5.65
N TYR A 144 1.07 -4.95 4.53
CA TYR A 144 -0.28 -5.45 4.27
C TYR A 144 -0.32 -6.99 4.27
N LEU A 145 0.60 -7.64 3.55
CA LEU A 145 0.67 -9.10 3.49
C LEU A 145 0.95 -9.71 4.87
N GLU A 146 1.87 -9.14 5.63
CA GLU A 146 2.23 -9.64 6.96
C GLU A 146 1.10 -9.52 7.99
N ARG A 147 0.39 -8.36 7.99
CA ARG A 147 -0.54 -8.01 9.06
C ARG A 147 -2.02 -8.12 8.72
N ALA A 148 -2.38 -8.05 7.44
CA ALA A 148 -3.77 -7.92 7.02
C ALA A 148 -4.22 -8.98 6.01
N PHE A 149 -3.31 -9.76 5.45
CA PHE A 149 -3.66 -10.89 4.58
C PHE A 149 -4.36 -11.98 5.41
N PRO A 150 -5.51 -12.52 4.95
CA PRO A 150 -6.29 -13.48 5.72
C PRO A 150 -5.58 -14.84 5.82
N THR A 151 -5.11 -15.16 7.01
CA THR A 151 -4.51 -16.48 7.33
C THR A 151 -5.20 -17.17 8.49
N GLN A 152 -6.01 -16.44 9.30
CA GLN A 152 -6.69 -17.02 10.45
C GLN A 152 -7.80 -17.97 9.99
N GLN A 153 -7.76 -19.20 10.48
CA GLN A 153 -8.79 -20.22 10.22
C GLN A 153 -10.10 -19.83 10.86
N MET A 154 -11.22 -20.06 10.15
CA MET A 154 -12.57 -19.91 10.67
C MET A 154 -13.17 -21.26 10.99
N GLN A 155 -14.00 -21.30 12.03
CA GLN A 155 -14.84 -22.44 12.36
C GLN A 155 -16.24 -22.22 11.79
N VAL A 156 -16.69 -23.13 10.96
CA VAL A 156 -18.06 -23.10 10.39
C VAL A 156 -19.06 -23.64 11.40
N PHE A 157 -20.20 -22.98 11.54
CA PHE A 157 -21.31 -23.39 12.39
C PHE A 157 -22.64 -23.02 11.73
N VAL A 158 -23.74 -23.60 12.24
CA VAL A 158 -25.11 -23.24 11.83
C VAL A 158 -25.71 -22.36 12.91
N ASP A 159 -26.21 -21.18 12.55
CA ASP A 159 -26.86 -20.26 13.48
C ASP A 159 -28.29 -20.68 13.82
N ASP A 160 -28.95 -19.97 14.73
CA ASP A 160 -30.32 -20.26 15.20
C ASP A 160 -31.37 -20.16 14.10
N THR A 161 -31.04 -19.56 12.96
CA THR A 161 -31.92 -19.48 11.76
C THR A 161 -31.71 -20.63 10.76
N GLY A 162 -30.75 -21.53 11.04
CA GLY A 162 -30.37 -22.62 10.13
C GLY A 162 -29.42 -22.19 9.03
N THR A 163 -28.83 -20.97 9.14
CA THR A 163 -27.90 -20.44 8.15
C THR A 163 -26.44 -20.80 8.55
N GLN A 164 -25.66 -21.30 7.59
CA GLN A 164 -24.25 -21.53 7.78
C GLN A 164 -23.49 -20.20 7.91
N ARG A 165 -22.63 -20.10 8.93
CA ARG A 165 -21.76 -18.96 9.20
C ARG A 165 -20.39 -19.44 9.63
N SER A 166 -19.41 -18.53 9.67
CA SER A 166 -18.12 -18.82 10.24
C SER A 166 -17.65 -17.73 11.21
N ALA A 167 -16.82 -18.14 12.18
CA ALA A 167 -16.22 -17.28 13.19
C ALA A 167 -14.73 -17.64 13.36
N PRO A 168 -13.88 -16.71 13.84
CA PRO A 168 -12.48 -16.98 14.09
C PRO A 168 -12.27 -18.19 15.00
N MET A 169 -11.36 -19.09 14.58
CA MET A 169 -10.98 -20.27 15.35
C MET A 169 -9.79 -19.96 16.26
N PHE A 170 -9.88 -20.46 17.51
CA PHE A 170 -8.83 -20.35 18.53
C PHE A 170 -8.50 -21.73 19.07
N ASP A 171 -7.23 -21.91 19.49
CA ASP A 171 -6.79 -23.13 20.16
C ASP A 171 -7.23 -23.15 21.65
N GLU A 172 -6.83 -24.20 22.38
CA GLU A 172 -7.16 -24.38 23.82
C GLU A 172 -6.55 -23.27 24.71
N GLU A 173 -5.47 -22.64 24.25
CA GLU A 173 -4.80 -21.53 24.93
C GLU A 173 -5.33 -20.16 24.51
N GLY A 174 -6.35 -20.09 23.62
CA GLY A 174 -6.96 -18.87 23.15
C GLY A 174 -6.14 -18.13 22.08
N ARG A 175 -5.17 -18.78 21.45
CA ARG A 175 -4.38 -18.22 20.35
C ARG A 175 -5.09 -18.45 19.01
N PRO A 176 -5.01 -17.50 18.05
CA PRO A 176 -5.58 -17.68 16.72
C PRO A 176 -4.98 -18.91 16.02
N VAL A 177 -5.84 -19.76 15.47
CA VAL A 177 -5.40 -20.86 14.59
C VAL A 177 -5.27 -20.31 13.17
N HIS A 178 -4.16 -20.62 12.51
CA HIS A 178 -3.89 -20.16 11.17
C HIS A 178 -3.87 -21.30 10.15
N ASN A 179 -4.27 -21.03 8.92
CA ASN A 179 -4.20 -21.96 7.80
C ASN A 179 -2.77 -21.97 7.22
N GLU A 180 -2.12 -23.12 7.27
CA GLU A 180 -0.72 -23.27 6.83
C GLU A 180 -0.54 -22.97 5.33
N THR A 181 -1.50 -23.34 4.48
CA THR A 181 -1.47 -23.06 3.04
C THR A 181 -1.57 -21.56 2.77
N ALA A 182 -2.46 -20.85 3.49
CA ALA A 182 -2.58 -19.41 3.37
C ALA A 182 -1.30 -18.68 3.84
N ILE A 183 -0.65 -19.19 4.91
CA ILE A 183 0.66 -18.68 5.37
C ILE A 183 1.73 -18.89 4.31
N ALA A 184 1.82 -20.09 3.73
CA ALA A 184 2.82 -20.40 2.70
C ALA A 184 2.65 -19.48 1.48
N ARG A 185 1.45 -19.31 0.96
CA ARG A 185 1.14 -18.40 -0.16
C ARG A 185 1.51 -16.96 0.15
N ARG A 186 1.23 -16.49 1.37
CA ARG A 186 1.64 -15.16 1.82
C ARG A 186 3.17 -15.01 1.76
N GLY A 187 3.91 -16.00 2.22
CA GLY A 187 5.38 -16.04 2.16
C GLY A 187 5.90 -15.95 0.73
N GLU A 188 5.37 -16.75 -0.18
CA GLU A 188 5.73 -16.73 -1.61
C GLU A 188 5.50 -15.36 -2.26
N MET A 189 4.38 -14.69 -1.94
CA MET A 189 4.10 -13.34 -2.43
C MET A 189 5.10 -12.32 -1.90
N ILE A 190 5.48 -12.40 -0.62
CA ILE A 190 6.49 -11.51 -0.02
C ILE A 190 7.84 -11.72 -0.70
N GLU A 191 8.28 -12.96 -0.89
CA GLU A 191 9.53 -13.28 -1.58
C GLU A 191 9.53 -12.73 -3.02
N HIS A 192 8.42 -12.90 -3.73
CA HIS A 192 8.27 -12.36 -5.09
C HIS A 192 8.39 -10.82 -5.11
N LEU A 193 7.72 -10.13 -4.19
CA LEU A 193 7.78 -8.67 -4.09
C LEU A 193 9.19 -8.18 -3.74
N CYS A 194 9.90 -8.86 -2.84
CA CYS A 194 11.28 -8.51 -2.47
C CYS A 194 12.26 -8.64 -3.64
N ALA A 195 11.94 -9.46 -4.65
CA ALA A 195 12.76 -9.61 -5.85
C ALA A 195 12.45 -8.56 -6.95
N MET A 196 11.41 -7.73 -6.76
CA MET A 196 11.02 -6.71 -7.74
C MET A 196 11.92 -5.46 -7.67
N PRO A 197 12.03 -4.69 -8.76
CA PRO A 197 12.79 -3.44 -8.75
C PRO A 197 12.29 -2.47 -7.67
N PRO A 198 13.19 -1.81 -6.91
CA PRO A 198 12.78 -0.86 -5.90
C PRO A 198 12.10 0.36 -6.53
N ILE A 199 11.12 0.93 -5.81
CA ILE A 199 10.47 2.19 -6.17
C ILE A 199 10.99 3.26 -5.23
N LYS A 200 11.67 4.26 -5.78
CA LYS A 200 12.12 5.42 -4.99
C LYS A 200 10.92 6.33 -4.69
N PRO A 201 10.65 6.67 -3.42
CA PRO A 201 9.66 7.67 -3.07
C PRO A 201 9.93 9.03 -3.74
N ALA A 202 8.87 9.77 -4.09
CA ALA A 202 9.03 11.05 -4.78
C ALA A 202 9.75 12.09 -3.91
N LEU A 203 9.53 12.09 -2.60
CA LEU A 203 10.20 12.98 -1.67
C LEU A 203 11.71 12.75 -1.67
N ASP A 204 12.15 11.48 -1.58
CA ASP A 204 13.57 11.12 -1.59
C ASP A 204 14.25 11.52 -2.89
N GLY A 205 13.55 11.36 -4.01
CA GLY A 205 14.04 11.83 -5.30
C GLY A 205 14.19 13.35 -5.38
N ILE A 206 13.33 14.13 -4.72
CA ILE A 206 13.45 15.60 -4.62
C ILE A 206 14.63 15.97 -3.72
N ILE A 207 14.75 15.35 -2.55
CA ILE A 207 15.82 15.57 -1.59
C ILE A 207 17.18 15.22 -2.22
N GLU A 208 17.29 14.10 -2.92
CA GLU A 208 18.51 13.70 -3.61
C GLU A 208 18.94 14.71 -4.70
N HIS A 209 17.94 15.25 -5.44
CA HIS A 209 18.21 16.19 -6.53
C HIS A 209 18.64 17.58 -6.05
N TYR A 210 17.99 18.10 -5.00
CA TYR A 210 18.24 19.48 -4.52
C TYR A 210 19.10 19.55 -3.27
N GLY A 211 19.25 18.45 -2.55
CA GLY A 211 19.89 18.38 -1.24
C GLY A 211 18.93 18.69 -0.08
N PRO A 212 19.16 18.08 1.10
CA PRO A 212 18.27 18.22 2.27
C PRO A 212 18.18 19.65 2.84
N GLU A 213 19.13 20.51 2.48
CA GLU A 213 19.16 21.90 2.94
C GLU A 213 18.25 22.84 2.14
N LYS A 214 17.70 22.36 1.02
CA LYS A 214 16.86 23.14 0.11
C LYS A 214 15.43 22.65 0.03
N VAL A 215 15.10 21.54 0.70
CA VAL A 215 13.78 20.90 0.69
C VAL A 215 13.06 21.03 2.03
#